data_7f49dd0e074005d0b62e5f7de67fde71
#
_entry.id   7f49dd0e074005d0b62e5f7de67fde71
#
_cell.length_a   1.000
_cell.length_b   1.000
_cell.length_c   1.000
_cell.angle_alpha   90.00
_cell.angle_beta   90.00
_cell.angle_gamma   90.00
#
_symmetry.space_group_name_H-M   'P 1'
#
loop_
_entity.id
_entity.type
_entity.pdbx_description
1 polymer ?
#
loop_
_entity_poly.entity_id
_entity_poly.type
_entity_poly.pdbx_seq_one_letter_code
_entity_poly.pdbx_strand_id
1 'polypeptide(L)'
;MGRLRRIGLGLLVLVVVLVAWEPTRVAFQTAMLLPNLLDAGPKPLNLFSAAPVRASFPYRAAQPGEEPDLAELWLPAWASAERPAGAMLLVFGVNNLGRNHPGIERVADGLARTGVAVLVPDSHTLLEGRLEVGEIDGVVRAFQLLAARPEVDRERLGIVGFSVGGSLALLAAGDPRISPQVRWVNAFGAFADASTYLAAVSAHAYPGTDGEPVAWTPTLLAREVYVRFMLDQVDDRDDRDALDAAFSERIFAGERLVRDLAVRGALETDAARTVHDLFTAPSLDAAIGSIGELPSDSLRFIDAISPGRHVEGLSADVYLMHETADHHVPFVESRELASVHEQAGLLREHTEFRLFDHVQPDDLDLIAAAPELVKLLLHVRQLLEESL
;
A
#
# COMPACT_ATOMS: atom_id res chain seq x y z
N MET A 1 49.17 30.49 -5.95
CA MET A 1 47.76 30.69 -5.52
C MET A 1 46.72 30.67 -6.65
N GLY A 2 47.02 31.04 -7.91
CA GLY A 2 46.05 31.13 -8.98
C GLY A 2 45.52 29.78 -9.54
N ARG A 3 46.34 28.71 -9.61
CA ARG A 3 45.90 27.40 -10.15
C ARG A 3 44.93 26.66 -9.22
N LEU A 4 45.18 26.64 -7.91
CA LEU A 4 44.28 26.02 -6.91
C LEU A 4 42.91 26.73 -6.85
N ARG A 5 42.88 28.07 -6.95
CA ARG A 5 41.62 28.82 -7.03
C ARG A 5 40.82 28.51 -8.30
N ARG A 6 41.49 28.35 -9.46
CA ARG A 6 40.81 27.97 -10.72
C ARG A 6 40.30 26.54 -10.69
N ILE A 7 41.04 25.60 -10.10
CA ILE A 7 40.57 24.22 -9.90
C ILE A 7 39.37 24.18 -8.93
N GLY A 8 39.43 24.91 -7.81
CA GLY A 8 38.33 25.02 -6.87
C GLY A 8 37.08 25.66 -7.47
N LEU A 9 37.25 26.72 -8.29
CA LEU A 9 36.14 27.34 -9.01
C LEU A 9 35.55 26.40 -10.07
N GLY A 10 36.40 25.67 -10.81
CA GLY A 10 35.97 24.69 -11.80
C GLY A 10 35.20 23.52 -11.18
N LEU A 11 35.63 23.00 -10.01
CA LEU A 11 34.93 22.00 -9.22
C LEU A 11 33.60 22.53 -8.70
N LEU A 12 33.55 23.76 -8.18
CA LEU A 12 32.32 24.39 -7.71
C LEU A 12 31.31 24.55 -8.86
N VAL A 13 31.76 25.03 -10.03
CA VAL A 13 30.88 25.16 -11.21
C VAL A 13 30.40 23.78 -11.68
N LEU A 14 31.27 22.76 -11.69
CA LEU A 14 30.87 21.40 -12.04
C LEU A 14 29.82 20.86 -11.07
N VAL A 15 30.01 21.06 -9.76
CA VAL A 15 29.04 20.65 -8.74
C VAL A 15 27.71 21.40 -8.91
N VAL A 16 27.76 22.71 -9.16
CA VAL A 16 26.56 23.52 -9.40
C VAL A 16 25.83 23.06 -10.67
N VAL A 17 26.56 22.77 -11.75
CA VAL A 17 25.97 22.26 -13.00
C VAL A 17 25.37 20.86 -12.78
N LEU A 18 26.06 19.97 -12.06
CA LEU A 18 25.57 18.63 -11.77
C LEU A 18 24.31 18.66 -10.87
N VAL A 19 24.26 19.57 -9.90
CA VAL A 19 23.08 19.76 -9.02
C VAL A 19 21.92 20.46 -9.75
N ALA A 20 22.24 21.35 -10.71
CA ALA A 20 21.24 22.02 -11.55
C ALA A 20 20.66 21.11 -12.64
N TRP A 21 21.39 20.05 -13.02
CA TRP A 21 20.90 19.08 -14.00
C TRP A 21 19.90 18.14 -13.33
N GLU A 22 18.66 18.15 -13.81
CA GLU A 22 17.52 17.50 -13.19
C GLU A 22 17.74 16.01 -12.81
N PRO A 23 18.27 15.14 -13.70
CA PRO A 23 18.50 13.73 -13.35
C PRO A 23 19.48 13.53 -12.19
N THR A 24 20.50 14.40 -12.08
CA THR A 24 21.50 14.35 -11.00
C THR A 24 20.90 14.86 -9.69
N ARG A 25 20.06 15.89 -9.77
CA ARG A 25 19.34 16.45 -8.61
C ARG A 25 18.40 15.40 -8.03
N VAL A 26 17.59 14.72 -8.87
CA VAL A 26 16.67 13.68 -8.42
C VAL A 26 17.43 12.51 -7.81
N ALA A 27 18.50 12.02 -8.45
CA ALA A 27 19.35 10.97 -7.91
C ALA A 27 19.95 11.33 -6.53
N PHE A 28 20.41 12.58 -6.37
CA PHE A 28 20.90 13.07 -5.08
C PHE A 28 19.80 13.12 -4.02
N GLN A 29 18.62 13.64 -4.36
CA GLN A 29 17.48 13.71 -3.47
C GLN A 29 17.02 12.30 -3.05
N THR A 30 16.97 11.36 -3.98
CA THR A 30 16.65 9.95 -3.71
C THR A 30 17.64 9.32 -2.72
N ALA A 31 18.93 9.52 -2.95
CA ALA A 31 19.97 9.01 -2.05
C ALA A 31 19.87 9.63 -0.64
N MET A 32 19.53 10.93 -0.55
CA MET A 32 19.33 11.60 0.74
C MET A 32 18.01 11.19 1.44
N LEU A 33 17.01 10.72 0.68
CA LEU A 33 15.74 10.24 1.21
C LEU A 33 15.87 8.82 1.80
N LEU A 34 16.77 7.99 1.29
CA LEU A 34 16.88 6.58 1.66
C LEU A 34 16.96 6.34 3.18
N PRO A 35 17.74 7.10 3.99
CA PRO A 35 17.76 6.96 5.44
C PRO A 35 16.42 7.25 6.13
N ASN A 36 15.56 8.07 5.51
CA ASN A 36 14.21 8.29 6.00
C ASN A 36 13.31 7.09 5.71
N LEU A 37 13.39 6.49 4.54
CA LEU A 37 12.60 5.33 4.15
C LEU A 37 12.95 4.10 5.00
N LEU A 38 14.24 3.87 5.25
CA LEU A 38 14.75 2.70 5.96
C LEU A 38 14.85 2.88 7.50
N ASP A 39 14.53 4.05 8.02
CA ASP A 39 14.78 4.43 9.42
C ASP A 39 16.22 4.18 9.89
N ALA A 40 17.18 4.33 9.01
CA ALA A 40 18.57 4.00 9.25
C ALA A 40 19.47 5.25 9.23
N GLY A 41 20.34 5.36 10.21
CA GLY A 41 21.42 6.37 10.26
C GLY A 41 20.94 7.83 10.34
N PRO A 42 21.84 8.78 10.02
CA PRO A 42 21.52 10.21 10.02
C PRO A 42 20.51 10.55 8.92
N LYS A 43 19.68 11.55 9.18
CA LYS A 43 18.67 12.07 8.22
C LYS A 43 19.23 13.31 7.52
N PRO A 44 20.00 13.16 6.43
CA PRO A 44 20.72 14.27 5.80
C PRO A 44 19.78 15.35 5.24
N LEU A 45 18.57 15.00 4.81
CA LEU A 45 17.57 15.98 4.36
C LEU A 45 17.29 17.05 5.42
N ASN A 46 17.38 16.74 6.71
CA ASN A 46 17.18 17.71 7.78
C ASN A 46 18.25 18.83 7.80
N LEU A 47 19.41 18.59 7.18
CA LEU A 47 20.50 19.57 7.09
C LEU A 47 20.40 20.48 5.86
N PHE A 48 19.77 19.98 4.78
CA PHE A 48 19.76 20.63 3.47
C PHE A 48 18.40 21.21 3.07
N SER A 49 17.33 20.93 3.84
CA SER A 49 15.98 21.44 3.58
C SER A 49 15.33 21.98 4.85
N ALA A 50 14.46 22.97 4.69
CA ALA A 50 13.61 23.45 5.78
C ALA A 50 12.57 22.38 6.16
N ALA A 51 12.07 22.45 7.39
CA ALA A 51 10.99 21.58 7.84
C ALA A 51 9.71 21.82 7.01
N PRO A 52 8.98 20.78 6.62
CA PRO A 52 7.71 20.91 5.92
C PRO A 52 6.67 21.67 6.76
N VAL A 53 5.74 22.33 6.07
CA VAL A 53 4.54 22.88 6.69
C VAL A 53 3.49 21.79 6.78
N ARG A 54 2.94 21.58 7.98
CA ARG A 54 1.91 20.56 8.24
C ARG A 54 0.54 21.22 8.46
N ALA A 55 -0.51 20.59 7.92
CA ALA A 55 -1.88 21.01 8.14
C ALA A 55 -2.80 19.78 8.12
N SER A 56 -3.62 19.63 9.16
CA SER A 56 -4.63 18.57 9.25
C SER A 56 -6.03 19.16 9.03
N PHE A 57 -6.89 18.45 8.32
CA PHE A 57 -8.26 18.86 8.05
C PHE A 57 -9.18 17.66 7.81
N PRO A 58 -10.49 17.78 8.07
CA PRO A 58 -11.45 16.75 7.74
C PRO A 58 -11.62 16.62 6.22
N TYR A 59 -11.63 15.39 5.69
CA TYR A 59 -11.81 15.13 4.26
C TYR A 59 -13.01 14.24 3.94
N ARG A 60 -13.45 13.43 4.90
CA ARG A 60 -14.60 12.55 4.77
C ARG A 60 -15.55 12.82 5.93
N ALA A 61 -16.83 13.01 5.62
CA ALA A 61 -17.83 13.25 6.65
C ALA A 61 -18.04 11.97 7.49
N ALA A 62 -18.14 12.16 8.80
CA ALA A 62 -18.49 11.12 9.72
C ALA A 62 -19.94 10.64 9.53
N GLN A 63 -20.23 9.40 9.92
CA GLN A 63 -21.59 8.97 10.20
C GLN A 63 -22.13 9.67 11.45
N PRO A 64 -23.47 9.77 11.64
CA PRO A 64 -24.02 10.39 12.84
C PRO A 64 -23.47 9.75 14.13
N GLY A 65 -22.70 10.53 14.90
CA GLY A 65 -22.09 10.09 16.17
C GLY A 65 -20.60 9.70 16.08
N GLU A 66 -20.00 9.78 14.91
CA GLU A 66 -18.58 9.54 14.69
C GLU A 66 -17.81 10.85 14.40
N GLU A 67 -16.51 10.84 14.66
CA GLU A 67 -15.61 11.92 14.25
C GLU A 67 -15.28 11.80 12.75
N PRO A 68 -15.11 12.92 12.04
CA PRO A 68 -14.75 12.87 10.62
C PRO A 68 -13.35 12.30 10.41
N ASP A 69 -13.16 11.56 9.32
CA ASP A 69 -11.83 11.15 8.89
C ASP A 69 -10.97 12.38 8.56
N LEU A 70 -9.75 12.37 9.07
CA LEU A 70 -8.79 13.47 8.89
C LEU A 70 -7.74 13.09 7.84
N ALA A 71 -7.28 14.11 7.10
CA ALA A 71 -6.09 14.00 6.28
C ALA A 71 -5.04 15.00 6.75
N GLU A 72 -3.78 14.64 6.67
CA GLU A 72 -2.65 15.52 6.97
C GLU A 72 -1.86 15.82 5.71
N LEU A 73 -1.71 17.11 5.41
CA LEU A 73 -0.91 17.62 4.32
C LEU A 73 0.47 18.05 4.82
N TRP A 74 1.50 17.56 4.15
CA TRP A 74 2.90 17.93 4.33
C TRP A 74 3.36 18.69 3.09
N LEU A 75 3.59 20.00 3.22
CA LEU A 75 4.02 20.85 2.11
C LEU A 75 5.52 21.14 2.23
N PRO A 76 6.28 21.06 1.12
CA PRO A 76 7.60 21.68 1.08
C PRO A 76 7.54 23.12 1.54
N ALA A 77 8.47 23.55 2.39
CA ALA A 77 8.43 24.90 3.00
C ALA A 77 8.42 26.07 2.00
N TRP A 78 8.82 25.80 0.75
CA TRP A 78 8.85 26.77 -0.34
C TRP A 78 7.61 26.73 -1.24
N ALA A 79 6.73 25.71 -1.11
CA ALA A 79 5.58 25.55 -1.98
C ALA A 79 4.54 26.65 -1.71
N SER A 80 4.01 27.21 -2.78
CA SER A 80 2.97 28.26 -2.74
C SER A 80 2.13 28.20 -4.02
N ALA A 81 1.08 29.03 -4.10
CA ALA A 81 0.26 29.12 -5.31
C ALA A 81 1.05 29.65 -6.53
N GLU A 82 2.09 30.46 -6.32
CA GLU A 82 2.95 30.97 -7.40
C GLU A 82 4.06 29.98 -7.78
N ARG A 83 4.34 29.04 -6.87
CA ARG A 83 5.34 27.98 -7.06
C ARG A 83 4.78 26.66 -6.54
N PRO A 84 3.87 25.99 -7.28
CA PRO A 84 3.28 24.75 -6.85
C PRO A 84 4.30 23.61 -6.90
N ALA A 85 4.15 22.65 -5.97
CA ALA A 85 4.95 21.42 -5.90
C ALA A 85 4.20 20.27 -6.55
N GLY A 86 4.88 19.34 -7.19
CA GLY A 86 4.30 18.05 -7.50
C GLY A 86 3.88 17.34 -6.22
N ALA A 87 2.93 16.41 -6.30
CA ALA A 87 2.34 15.87 -5.10
C ALA A 87 1.99 14.38 -5.21
N MET A 88 1.91 13.72 -4.06
CA MET A 88 1.44 12.36 -3.95
C MET A 88 0.47 12.18 -2.78
N LEU A 89 -0.51 11.31 -3.00
CA LEU A 89 -1.38 10.79 -1.96
C LEU A 89 -0.75 9.50 -1.42
N LEU A 90 -0.53 9.40 -0.10
CA LEU A 90 -0.09 8.17 0.54
C LEU A 90 -1.28 7.45 1.15
N VAL A 91 -1.60 6.27 0.65
CA VAL A 91 -2.71 5.42 1.12
C VAL A 91 -2.13 4.23 1.87
N PHE A 92 -2.40 4.15 3.16
CA PHE A 92 -1.93 3.04 3.98
C PHE A 92 -3.01 1.98 4.12
N GLY A 93 -2.57 0.74 4.36
CA GLY A 93 -3.45 -0.35 4.72
C GLY A 93 -3.89 -0.30 6.19
N VAL A 94 -4.33 -1.43 6.69
CA VAL A 94 -4.75 -1.60 8.08
C VAL A 94 -3.59 -1.28 9.03
N ASN A 95 -3.78 -0.28 9.88
CA ASN A 95 -2.92 0.00 11.02
C ASN A 95 -3.69 0.83 12.05
N ASN A 96 -3.44 0.61 13.33
CA ASN A 96 -4.17 1.23 14.42
C ASN A 96 -3.72 2.65 14.80
N LEU A 97 -2.68 3.18 14.18
CA LEU A 97 -2.13 4.52 14.43
C LEU A 97 -2.45 5.51 13.29
N GLY A 98 -2.86 5.01 12.13
CA GLY A 98 -3.17 5.81 10.95
C GLY A 98 -1.99 6.71 10.54
N ARG A 99 -2.30 7.95 10.15
CA ARG A 99 -1.31 8.97 9.78
C ARG A 99 -0.30 9.29 10.89
N ASN A 100 -0.62 9.00 12.16
CA ASN A 100 0.28 9.22 13.30
C ASN A 100 1.29 8.07 13.50
N HIS A 101 1.30 7.07 12.64
CA HIS A 101 2.29 6.02 12.69
C HIS A 101 3.69 6.60 12.43
N PRO A 102 4.69 6.37 13.32
CA PRO A 102 6.01 7.02 13.20
C PRO A 102 6.71 6.78 11.86
N GLY A 103 6.51 5.60 11.26
CA GLY A 103 7.03 5.27 9.93
C GLY A 103 6.40 6.13 8.83
N ILE A 104 5.09 6.36 8.91
CA ILE A 104 4.33 7.18 7.96
C ILE A 104 4.78 8.64 8.06
N GLU A 105 4.84 9.19 9.28
CA GLU A 105 5.32 10.56 9.49
C GLU A 105 6.75 10.76 8.95
N ARG A 106 7.63 9.79 9.16
CA ARG A 106 9.01 9.82 8.68
C ARG A 106 9.10 9.82 7.15
N VAL A 107 8.30 8.98 6.49
CA VAL A 107 8.23 8.92 5.02
C VAL A 107 7.67 10.22 4.46
N ALA A 108 6.57 10.74 5.01
CA ALA A 108 5.94 11.98 4.58
C ALA A 108 6.87 13.19 4.79
N ASP A 109 7.55 13.31 5.95
CA ASP A 109 8.56 14.36 6.21
C ASP A 109 9.70 14.27 5.19
N GLY A 110 10.24 13.08 4.96
CA GLY A 110 11.32 12.87 4.01
C GLY A 110 10.95 13.27 2.59
N LEU A 111 9.79 12.84 2.11
CA LEU A 111 9.28 13.19 0.78
C LEU A 111 9.03 14.70 0.64
N ALA A 112 8.41 15.33 1.64
CA ALA A 112 8.17 16.76 1.59
C ALA A 112 9.48 17.58 1.60
N ARG A 113 10.53 17.07 2.25
CA ARG A 113 11.88 17.67 2.21
C ARG A 113 12.57 17.53 0.86
N THR A 114 12.23 16.52 0.05
CA THR A 114 12.73 16.44 -1.34
C THR A 114 12.02 17.42 -2.27
N GLY A 115 10.90 17.98 -1.87
CA GLY A 115 10.15 18.94 -2.67
C GLY A 115 8.80 18.46 -3.18
N VAL A 116 8.32 17.31 -2.74
CA VAL A 116 7.03 16.73 -3.12
C VAL A 116 6.00 16.98 -2.02
N ALA A 117 4.86 17.55 -2.33
CA ALA A 117 3.75 17.65 -1.38
C ALA A 117 3.14 16.26 -1.11
N VAL A 118 2.80 15.99 0.14
CA VAL A 118 2.29 14.67 0.54
C VAL A 118 1.00 14.84 1.32
N LEU A 119 -0.06 14.14 0.90
CA LEU A 119 -1.31 14.04 1.66
C LEU A 119 -1.44 12.62 2.23
N VAL A 120 -1.71 12.52 3.51
CA VAL A 120 -1.91 11.24 4.22
C VAL A 120 -3.32 11.25 4.82
N PRO A 121 -4.28 10.53 4.22
CA PRO A 121 -5.61 10.38 4.80
C PRO A 121 -5.63 9.25 5.83
N ASP A 122 -6.41 9.42 6.91
CA ASP A 122 -6.86 8.31 7.74
C ASP A 122 -8.12 7.69 7.15
N SER A 123 -8.41 6.47 7.56
CA SER A 123 -9.70 5.82 7.39
C SER A 123 -10.09 5.16 8.70
N HIS A 124 -11.25 5.50 9.22
CA HIS A 124 -11.76 4.93 10.47
C HIS A 124 -11.88 3.40 10.39
N THR A 125 -12.40 2.88 9.30
CA THR A 125 -12.55 1.44 9.08
C THR A 125 -11.21 0.71 9.02
N LEU A 126 -10.21 1.26 8.32
CA LEU A 126 -8.86 0.68 8.26
C LEU A 126 -8.13 0.77 9.60
N LEU A 127 -8.38 1.82 10.41
CA LEU A 127 -7.87 1.91 11.79
C LEU A 127 -8.44 0.80 12.69
N GLU A 128 -9.68 0.37 12.44
CA GLU A 128 -10.33 -0.72 13.15
C GLU A 128 -10.00 -2.12 12.59
N GLY A 129 -9.18 -2.20 11.55
CA GLY A 129 -8.86 -3.47 10.91
C GLY A 129 -9.94 -4.01 10.00
N ARG A 130 -10.80 -3.14 9.47
CA ARG A 130 -11.90 -3.47 8.56
C ARG A 130 -11.65 -2.89 7.18
N LEU A 131 -12.20 -3.53 6.16
CA LEU A 131 -12.15 -3.07 4.78
C LEU A 131 -13.56 -2.97 4.22
N GLU A 132 -13.90 -1.83 3.66
CA GLU A 132 -15.20 -1.56 3.04
C GLU A 132 -15.01 -1.01 1.62
N VAL A 133 -15.98 -1.24 0.73
CA VAL A 133 -15.96 -0.68 -0.65
C VAL A 133 -15.90 0.85 -0.62
N GLY A 134 -16.48 1.47 0.41
CA GLY A 134 -16.43 2.92 0.62
C GLY A 134 -15.03 3.50 0.79
N GLU A 135 -14.00 2.67 1.02
CA GLU A 135 -12.62 3.11 1.12
C GLU A 135 -12.06 3.62 -0.22
N ILE A 136 -12.49 3.03 -1.33
CA ILE A 136 -12.13 3.52 -2.67
C ILE A 136 -12.63 4.96 -2.86
N ASP A 137 -13.88 5.26 -2.46
CA ASP A 137 -14.43 6.62 -2.49
C ASP A 137 -13.66 7.58 -1.57
N GLY A 138 -13.22 7.09 -0.41
CA GLY A 138 -12.35 7.84 0.51
C GLY A 138 -11.03 8.25 -0.15
N VAL A 139 -10.35 7.33 -0.84
CA VAL A 139 -9.11 7.62 -1.58
C VAL A 139 -9.36 8.62 -2.71
N VAL A 140 -10.45 8.45 -3.48
CA VAL A 140 -10.85 9.39 -4.54
C VAL A 140 -11.06 10.80 -3.98
N ARG A 141 -11.78 10.95 -2.87
CA ARG A 141 -12.02 12.24 -2.21
C ARG A 141 -10.72 12.89 -1.71
N ALA A 142 -9.85 12.10 -1.08
CA ALA A 142 -8.56 12.59 -0.62
C ALA A 142 -7.69 13.10 -1.79
N PHE A 143 -7.69 12.38 -2.92
CA PHE A 143 -6.99 12.81 -4.14
C PHE A 143 -7.58 14.12 -4.70
N GLN A 144 -8.90 14.22 -4.82
CA GLN A 144 -9.57 15.44 -5.29
C GLN A 144 -9.23 16.64 -4.41
N LEU A 145 -9.17 16.44 -3.10
CA LEU A 145 -8.80 17.46 -2.14
C LEU A 145 -7.34 17.89 -2.31
N LEU A 146 -6.41 16.95 -2.53
CA LEU A 146 -5.01 17.25 -2.84
C LEU A 146 -4.90 18.03 -4.15
N ALA A 147 -5.56 17.57 -5.22
CA ALA A 147 -5.57 18.21 -6.54
C ALA A 147 -6.19 19.61 -6.55
N ALA A 148 -7.06 19.93 -5.59
CA ALA A 148 -7.68 21.26 -5.44
C ALA A 148 -6.78 22.29 -4.75
N ARG A 149 -5.66 21.87 -4.16
CA ARG A 149 -4.76 22.78 -3.43
C ARG A 149 -4.01 23.70 -4.39
N PRO A 150 -3.97 25.02 -4.12
CA PRO A 150 -3.25 25.96 -4.98
C PRO A 150 -1.72 25.76 -4.93
N GLU A 151 -1.19 25.15 -3.86
CA GLU A 151 0.23 24.86 -3.68
C GLU A 151 0.68 23.59 -4.43
N VAL A 152 -0.25 22.90 -5.12
CA VAL A 152 -0.02 21.61 -5.79
C VAL A 152 -0.08 21.75 -7.31
N ASP A 153 0.92 21.19 -7.98
CA ASP A 153 0.98 21.10 -9.44
C ASP A 153 0.16 19.90 -9.92
N ARG A 154 -0.96 20.17 -10.58
CA ARG A 154 -1.89 19.17 -11.08
C ARG A 154 -1.35 18.27 -12.20
N GLU A 155 -0.28 18.70 -12.85
CA GLU A 155 0.36 17.91 -13.90
C GLU A 155 1.34 16.85 -13.34
N ARG A 156 1.61 16.88 -12.02
CA ARG A 156 2.56 15.98 -11.34
C ARG A 156 1.95 15.37 -10.08
N LEU A 157 0.82 14.66 -10.28
CA LEU A 157 0.05 14.02 -9.22
C LEU A 157 0.14 12.51 -9.31
N GLY A 158 0.53 11.86 -8.21
CA GLY A 158 0.55 10.41 -8.11
C GLY A 158 -0.13 9.89 -6.85
N ILE A 159 -0.28 8.56 -6.79
CA ILE A 159 -0.78 7.85 -5.63
C ILE A 159 0.23 6.77 -5.25
N VAL A 160 0.59 6.70 -3.98
CA VAL A 160 1.39 5.61 -3.41
C VAL A 160 0.52 4.87 -2.40
N GLY A 161 0.34 3.57 -2.62
CA GLY A 161 -0.41 2.73 -1.71
C GLY A 161 0.46 1.63 -1.10
N PHE A 162 0.22 1.31 0.16
CA PHE A 162 0.93 0.27 0.91
C PHE A 162 -0.03 -0.81 1.36
N SER A 163 0.34 -2.09 1.20
CA SER A 163 -0.50 -3.24 1.57
C SER A 163 -1.88 -3.15 0.89
N VAL A 164 -2.98 -3.39 1.61
CA VAL A 164 -4.34 -3.17 1.09
C VAL A 164 -4.55 -1.75 0.54
N GLY A 165 -3.85 -0.75 1.09
CA GLY A 165 -3.85 0.61 0.53
C GLY A 165 -3.29 0.69 -0.89
N GLY A 166 -2.39 -0.22 -1.27
CA GLY A 166 -1.89 -0.37 -2.64
C GLY A 166 -2.99 -0.86 -3.60
N SER A 167 -3.78 -1.84 -3.17
CA SER A 167 -4.94 -2.32 -3.95
C SER A 167 -6.00 -1.23 -4.09
N LEU A 168 -6.31 -0.50 -3.01
CA LEU A 168 -7.22 0.65 -3.02
C LEU A 168 -6.71 1.80 -3.92
N ALA A 169 -5.39 2.05 -3.93
CA ALA A 169 -4.78 3.08 -4.77
C ALA A 169 -4.95 2.77 -6.27
N LEU A 170 -4.74 1.52 -6.68
CA LEU A 170 -4.95 1.07 -8.06
C LEU A 170 -6.42 1.21 -8.48
N LEU A 171 -7.35 0.77 -7.64
CA LEU A 171 -8.79 0.90 -7.88
C LEU A 171 -9.23 2.36 -7.98
N ALA A 172 -8.80 3.19 -7.04
CA ALA A 172 -9.12 4.62 -7.05
C ALA A 172 -8.53 5.34 -8.26
N ALA A 173 -7.30 5.01 -8.66
CA ALA A 173 -6.66 5.58 -9.86
C ALA A 173 -7.43 5.26 -11.16
N GLY A 174 -8.21 4.18 -11.19
CA GLY A 174 -9.13 3.83 -12.28
C GLY A 174 -10.50 4.53 -12.20
N ASP A 175 -10.83 5.22 -11.10
CA ASP A 175 -12.12 5.89 -10.95
C ASP A 175 -12.23 7.10 -11.89
N PRO A 176 -13.30 7.21 -12.71
CA PRO A 176 -13.43 8.26 -13.72
C PRO A 176 -13.43 9.68 -13.15
N ARG A 177 -13.68 9.86 -11.86
CA ARG A 177 -13.64 11.17 -11.19
C ARG A 177 -12.23 11.73 -11.05
N ILE A 178 -11.20 10.87 -11.04
CA ILE A 178 -9.79 11.28 -10.83
C ILE A 178 -8.83 10.68 -11.87
N SER A 179 -9.15 9.57 -12.52
CA SER A 179 -8.29 8.87 -13.49
C SER A 179 -7.60 9.79 -14.50
N PRO A 180 -8.25 10.83 -15.08
CA PRO A 180 -7.58 11.74 -16.01
C PRO A 180 -6.49 12.64 -15.38
N GLN A 181 -6.45 12.72 -14.05
CA GLN A 181 -5.51 13.57 -13.30
C GLN A 181 -4.41 12.75 -12.63
N VAL A 182 -4.61 11.44 -12.45
CA VAL A 182 -3.58 10.56 -11.87
C VAL A 182 -2.53 10.26 -12.93
N ARG A 183 -1.30 10.73 -12.73
CA ARG A 183 -0.20 10.51 -13.67
C ARG A 183 0.44 9.15 -13.48
N TRP A 184 0.60 8.75 -12.24
CA TRP A 184 1.19 7.48 -11.88
C TRP A 184 0.61 6.95 -10.57
N VAL A 185 0.68 5.63 -10.41
CA VAL A 185 0.33 4.95 -9.17
C VAL A 185 1.41 3.94 -8.81
N ASN A 186 1.83 3.92 -7.56
CA ASN A 186 2.73 2.91 -7.03
C ASN A 186 2.02 2.09 -5.95
N ALA A 187 2.02 0.76 -6.12
CA ALA A 187 1.47 -0.16 -5.14
C ALA A 187 2.58 -1.03 -4.54
N PHE A 188 2.76 -0.94 -3.23
CA PHE A 188 3.75 -1.70 -2.48
C PHE A 188 3.07 -2.75 -1.59
N GLY A 189 3.35 -4.03 -1.82
CA GLY A 189 2.79 -5.15 -1.06
C GLY A 189 1.29 -5.32 -1.25
N ALA A 190 0.74 -4.93 -2.41
CA ALA A 190 -0.68 -5.04 -2.75
C ALA A 190 -1.06 -6.45 -3.21
N PHE A 191 -2.32 -6.82 -3.01
CA PHE A 191 -2.89 -8.00 -3.65
C PHE A 191 -3.56 -7.63 -4.99
N ALA A 192 -3.59 -8.60 -5.91
CA ALA A 192 -4.26 -8.48 -7.21
C ALA A 192 -5.74 -8.85 -7.13
N ASP A 193 -6.02 -9.93 -6.44
CA ASP A 193 -7.35 -10.54 -6.32
C ASP A 193 -7.62 -10.92 -4.87
N ALA A 194 -8.67 -10.35 -4.30
CA ALA A 194 -9.05 -10.63 -2.92
C ALA A 194 -9.43 -12.12 -2.73
N SER A 195 -9.94 -12.81 -3.76
CA SER A 195 -10.25 -14.24 -3.66
C SER A 195 -8.98 -15.07 -3.47
N THR A 196 -7.94 -14.84 -4.27
CA THR A 196 -6.67 -15.58 -4.18
C THR A 196 -5.95 -15.28 -2.89
N TYR A 197 -5.96 -14.01 -2.45
CA TYR A 197 -5.40 -13.59 -1.18
C TYR A 197 -6.11 -14.26 0.01
N LEU A 198 -7.44 -14.22 0.08
CA LEU A 198 -8.23 -14.84 1.15
C LEU A 198 -8.03 -16.36 1.16
N ALA A 199 -7.98 -17.00 -0.01
CA ALA A 199 -7.68 -18.42 -0.13
C ALA A 199 -6.26 -18.76 0.38
N ALA A 200 -5.28 -17.91 0.10
CA ALA A 200 -3.91 -18.10 0.59
C ALA A 200 -3.82 -18.00 2.11
N VAL A 201 -4.53 -17.04 2.74
CA VAL A 201 -4.62 -16.93 4.21
C VAL A 201 -5.29 -18.16 4.81
N SER A 202 -6.40 -18.62 4.22
CA SER A 202 -7.15 -19.80 4.63
C SER A 202 -6.32 -21.08 4.57
N ALA A 203 -5.67 -21.33 3.43
CA ALA A 203 -4.93 -22.55 3.18
C ALA A 203 -3.50 -22.55 3.74
N HIS A 204 -3.00 -21.42 4.25
CA HIS A 204 -1.59 -21.22 4.58
C HIS A 204 -0.65 -21.59 3.43
N ALA A 205 -1.04 -21.26 2.20
CA ALA A 205 -0.30 -21.54 0.98
C ALA A 205 -0.71 -20.58 -0.15
N TYR A 206 0.18 -20.36 -1.10
CA TYR A 206 -0.11 -19.65 -2.35
C TYR A 206 0.36 -20.48 -3.56
N PRO A 207 -0.13 -20.22 -4.78
CA PRO A 207 0.29 -20.96 -5.96
C PRO A 207 1.76 -20.62 -6.30
N GLY A 208 2.62 -21.64 -6.44
CA GLY A 208 3.97 -21.48 -6.95
C GLY A 208 3.99 -21.25 -8.46
N THR A 209 5.17 -20.93 -9.00
CA THR A 209 5.36 -20.68 -10.45
C THR A 209 5.13 -21.91 -11.34
N ASP A 210 5.19 -23.10 -10.76
CA ASP A 210 4.91 -24.39 -11.40
C ASP A 210 3.45 -24.87 -11.18
N GLY A 211 2.65 -24.08 -10.48
CA GLY A 211 1.28 -24.38 -10.09
C GLY A 211 1.15 -25.21 -8.80
N GLU A 212 2.25 -25.70 -8.25
CA GLU A 212 2.22 -26.43 -6.98
C GLU A 212 2.08 -25.44 -5.79
N PRO A 213 1.32 -25.80 -4.74
CA PRO A 213 1.15 -24.94 -3.58
C PRO A 213 2.46 -24.76 -2.81
N VAL A 214 2.85 -23.50 -2.56
CA VAL A 214 3.98 -23.14 -1.71
C VAL A 214 3.46 -22.84 -0.31
N ALA A 215 4.01 -23.52 0.69
CA ALA A 215 3.63 -23.27 2.09
C ALA A 215 3.96 -21.81 2.49
N TRP A 216 3.01 -21.20 3.16
CA TRP A 216 3.10 -19.81 3.59
C TRP A 216 2.46 -19.64 4.97
N THR A 217 3.00 -18.75 5.78
CA THR A 217 2.48 -18.49 7.12
C THR A 217 2.05 -17.04 7.21
N PRO A 218 0.74 -16.75 7.15
CA PRO A 218 0.26 -15.37 7.27
C PRO A 218 0.56 -14.80 8.66
N THR A 219 0.83 -13.50 8.74
CA THR A 219 1.04 -12.79 10.01
C THR A 219 -0.22 -12.78 10.86
N LEU A 220 -0.06 -12.43 12.15
CA LEU A 220 -1.22 -12.23 13.04
C LEU A 220 -2.19 -11.20 12.46
N LEU A 221 -1.71 -10.05 11.99
CA LEU A 221 -2.55 -9.01 11.40
C LEU A 221 -3.34 -9.53 10.19
N ALA A 222 -2.70 -10.26 9.27
CA ALA A 222 -3.39 -10.84 8.12
C ALA A 222 -4.49 -11.81 8.55
N ARG A 223 -4.24 -12.63 9.57
CA ARG A 223 -5.23 -13.57 10.13
C ARG A 223 -6.38 -12.83 10.84
N GLU A 224 -6.10 -11.78 11.61
CA GLU A 224 -7.13 -10.99 12.27
C GLU A 224 -8.06 -10.30 11.26
N VAL A 225 -7.50 -9.67 10.23
CA VAL A 225 -8.28 -9.04 9.15
C VAL A 225 -9.11 -10.10 8.40
N TYR A 226 -8.51 -11.25 8.10
CA TYR A 226 -9.21 -12.36 7.46
C TYR A 226 -10.40 -12.87 8.28
N VAL A 227 -10.19 -13.14 9.57
CA VAL A 227 -11.28 -13.64 10.45
C VAL A 227 -12.41 -12.63 10.55
N ARG A 228 -12.11 -11.35 10.78
CA ARG A 228 -13.12 -10.29 10.85
C ARG A 228 -13.92 -10.23 9.56
N PHE A 229 -13.21 -10.19 8.41
CA PHE A 229 -13.88 -10.17 7.12
C PHE A 229 -14.80 -11.38 6.92
N MET A 230 -14.36 -12.59 7.27
CA MET A 230 -15.18 -13.79 7.13
C MET A 230 -16.38 -13.80 8.07
N LEU A 231 -16.24 -13.39 9.33
CA LEU A 231 -17.33 -13.30 10.28
C LEU A 231 -18.36 -12.23 9.85
N ASP A 232 -17.95 -11.14 9.24
CA ASP A 232 -18.82 -10.10 8.70
C ASP A 232 -19.69 -10.61 7.50
N GLN A 233 -19.35 -11.76 6.88
CA GLN A 233 -20.16 -12.39 5.84
C GLN A 233 -21.32 -13.23 6.43
N VAL A 234 -21.40 -13.39 7.73
CA VAL A 234 -22.43 -14.17 8.42
C VAL A 234 -23.40 -13.22 9.11
N ASP A 235 -24.59 -13.05 8.56
CA ASP A 235 -25.62 -12.14 9.13
C ASP A 235 -26.21 -12.69 10.42
N ASP A 236 -26.39 -14.02 10.52
CA ASP A 236 -26.92 -14.66 11.73
C ASP A 236 -25.94 -14.52 12.88
N ARG A 237 -26.44 -13.97 13.99
CA ARG A 237 -25.60 -13.66 15.14
C ARG A 237 -25.14 -14.90 15.89
N ASP A 238 -26.03 -15.87 16.06
CA ASP A 238 -25.73 -17.08 16.86
C ASP A 238 -24.71 -17.94 16.11
N ASP A 239 -24.82 -18.05 14.78
CA ASP A 239 -23.85 -18.69 13.91
C ASP A 239 -22.49 -17.97 13.94
N ARG A 240 -22.51 -16.63 13.89
CA ARG A 240 -21.28 -15.81 13.96
C ARG A 240 -20.57 -15.99 15.29
N ASP A 241 -21.28 -15.88 16.40
CA ASP A 241 -20.75 -16.04 17.76
C ASP A 241 -20.21 -17.47 17.96
N ALA A 242 -20.85 -18.50 17.36
CA ALA A 242 -20.38 -19.88 17.39
C ALA A 242 -19.07 -20.08 16.61
N LEU A 243 -18.94 -19.48 15.42
CA LEU A 243 -17.73 -19.51 14.62
C LEU A 243 -16.58 -18.76 15.32
N ASP A 244 -16.83 -17.57 15.84
CA ASP A 244 -15.86 -16.78 16.56
C ASP A 244 -15.30 -17.54 17.77
N ALA A 245 -16.17 -18.07 18.62
CA ALA A 245 -15.79 -18.84 19.79
C ALA A 245 -15.01 -20.13 19.46
N ALA A 246 -15.34 -20.78 18.35
CA ALA A 246 -14.69 -22.04 17.97
C ALA A 246 -13.31 -21.86 17.31
N PHE A 247 -13.10 -20.77 16.56
CA PHE A 247 -11.99 -20.70 15.61
C PHE A 247 -11.09 -19.46 15.76
N SER A 248 -11.59 -18.28 16.15
CA SER A 248 -10.84 -17.03 16.02
C SER A 248 -9.52 -17.04 16.79
N GLU A 249 -9.50 -17.39 18.07
CA GLU A 249 -8.27 -17.43 18.87
C GLU A 249 -7.24 -18.44 18.32
N ARG A 250 -7.72 -19.56 17.80
CA ARG A 250 -6.86 -20.60 17.22
C ARG A 250 -6.22 -20.14 15.91
N ILE A 251 -7.02 -19.45 15.07
CA ILE A 251 -6.51 -18.84 13.82
C ILE A 251 -5.49 -17.74 14.17
N PHE A 252 -5.78 -16.91 15.19
CA PHE A 252 -4.83 -15.88 15.65
C PHE A 252 -3.52 -16.48 16.17
N ALA A 253 -3.59 -17.64 16.82
CA ALA A 253 -2.39 -18.40 17.21
C ALA A 253 -1.63 -19.03 16.02
N GLY A 254 -2.18 -18.97 14.80
CA GLY A 254 -1.56 -19.54 13.60
C GLY A 254 -1.79 -21.05 13.43
N GLU A 255 -2.80 -21.61 14.11
CA GLU A 255 -3.14 -23.02 13.93
C GLU A 255 -3.74 -23.26 12.55
N ARG A 256 -3.30 -24.33 11.90
CA ARG A 256 -4.04 -24.90 10.77
C ARG A 256 -5.18 -25.77 11.33
N LEU A 257 -6.39 -25.32 11.06
CA LEU A 257 -7.57 -25.97 11.59
C LEU A 257 -7.99 -27.15 10.70
N VAL A 258 -8.65 -28.10 11.31
CA VAL A 258 -9.30 -29.22 10.61
C VAL A 258 -10.79 -29.10 10.73
N ARG A 259 -11.50 -29.63 9.74
CA ARG A 259 -12.97 -29.57 9.67
C ARG A 259 -13.60 -30.18 10.93
N ASP A 260 -14.37 -29.37 11.64
CA ASP A 260 -15.14 -29.79 12.81
C ASP A 260 -16.59 -30.03 12.40
N LEU A 261 -16.96 -31.32 12.25
CA LEU A 261 -18.29 -31.70 11.80
C LEU A 261 -19.37 -31.39 12.86
N ALA A 262 -19.01 -31.32 14.14
CA ALA A 262 -19.97 -31.01 15.19
C ALA A 262 -20.32 -29.51 15.16
N VAL A 263 -19.31 -28.65 15.07
CA VAL A 263 -19.52 -27.20 14.91
C VAL A 263 -20.29 -26.94 13.62
N ARG A 264 -19.82 -27.47 12.49
CA ARG A 264 -20.46 -27.27 11.18
C ARG A 264 -21.92 -27.70 11.15
N GLY A 265 -22.22 -28.84 11.79
CA GLY A 265 -23.59 -29.38 11.86
C GLY A 265 -24.53 -28.60 12.75
N ALA A 266 -24.01 -27.77 13.66
CA ALA A 266 -24.78 -26.89 14.53
C ALA A 266 -25.12 -25.55 13.89
N LEU A 267 -24.37 -25.15 12.82
CA LEU A 267 -24.62 -23.87 12.10
C LEU A 267 -25.93 -23.95 11.29
N GLU A 268 -26.71 -22.88 11.36
CA GLU A 268 -28.05 -22.85 10.75
C GLU A 268 -27.99 -22.31 9.30
N THR A 269 -27.06 -21.38 8.99
CA THR A 269 -26.99 -20.73 7.69
C THR A 269 -25.94 -21.35 6.76
N ASP A 270 -26.16 -21.25 5.45
CA ASP A 270 -25.19 -21.72 4.45
C ASP A 270 -23.95 -20.81 4.44
N ALA A 271 -24.11 -19.50 4.67
CA ALA A 271 -23.00 -18.57 4.81
C ALA A 271 -22.04 -18.99 5.94
N ALA A 272 -22.59 -19.32 7.11
CA ALA A 272 -21.80 -19.79 8.24
C ALA A 272 -21.08 -21.11 7.94
N ARG A 273 -21.73 -22.05 7.26
CA ARG A 273 -21.11 -23.32 6.82
C ARG A 273 -19.97 -23.08 5.83
N THR A 274 -20.14 -22.13 4.92
CA THR A 274 -19.09 -21.74 3.98
C THR A 274 -17.88 -21.10 4.69
N VAL A 275 -18.14 -20.21 5.67
CA VAL A 275 -17.07 -19.60 6.48
C VAL A 275 -16.35 -20.67 7.33
N HIS A 276 -17.09 -21.63 7.92
CA HIS A 276 -16.49 -22.79 8.59
C HIS A 276 -15.56 -23.57 7.64
N ASP A 277 -16.03 -23.86 6.42
CA ASP A 277 -15.27 -24.62 5.43
C ASP A 277 -14.03 -23.84 4.95
N LEU A 278 -14.07 -22.51 4.93
CA LEU A 278 -12.92 -21.62 4.71
C LEU A 278 -11.94 -21.68 5.88
N PHE A 279 -12.39 -21.54 7.12
CA PHE A 279 -11.52 -21.60 8.31
C PHE A 279 -10.80 -22.93 8.45
N THR A 280 -11.34 -24.00 7.87
CA THR A 280 -10.83 -25.36 7.96
C THR A 280 -10.41 -25.93 6.61
N ALA A 281 -10.15 -25.09 5.61
CA ALA A 281 -9.82 -25.55 4.26
C ALA A 281 -8.54 -26.40 4.24
N PRO A 282 -8.59 -27.60 3.70
CA PRO A 282 -7.43 -28.51 3.70
C PRO A 282 -6.39 -28.14 2.63
N SER A 283 -6.76 -27.36 1.62
CA SER A 283 -5.91 -26.99 0.50
C SER A 283 -6.34 -25.65 -0.11
N LEU A 284 -5.47 -25.10 -0.95
CA LEU A 284 -5.74 -23.87 -1.70
C LEU A 284 -6.97 -24.01 -2.61
N ASP A 285 -7.09 -25.15 -3.33
CA ASP A 285 -8.23 -25.42 -4.21
C ASP A 285 -9.55 -25.49 -3.43
N ALA A 286 -9.52 -26.11 -2.24
CA ALA A 286 -10.68 -26.18 -1.38
C ALA A 286 -11.10 -24.78 -0.88
N ALA A 287 -10.12 -23.94 -0.52
CA ALA A 287 -10.38 -22.56 -0.11
C ALA A 287 -10.99 -21.72 -1.26
N ILE A 288 -10.42 -21.82 -2.47
CA ILE A 288 -10.94 -21.14 -3.67
C ILE A 288 -12.38 -21.60 -3.96
N GLY A 289 -12.64 -22.92 -3.89
CA GLY A 289 -13.98 -23.46 -4.07
C GLY A 289 -14.98 -22.89 -3.06
N SER A 290 -14.63 -22.85 -1.78
CA SER A 290 -15.48 -22.31 -0.72
C SER A 290 -15.70 -20.80 -0.86
N ILE A 291 -14.73 -20.01 -1.32
CA ILE A 291 -14.93 -18.60 -1.62
C ILE A 291 -16.02 -18.42 -2.68
N GLY A 292 -16.03 -19.25 -3.72
CA GLY A 292 -17.05 -19.23 -4.76
C GLY A 292 -18.49 -19.53 -4.26
N GLU A 293 -18.61 -20.11 -3.08
CA GLU A 293 -19.90 -20.43 -2.43
C GLU A 293 -20.37 -19.36 -1.43
N LEU A 294 -19.60 -18.28 -1.23
CA LEU A 294 -20.00 -17.16 -0.39
C LEU A 294 -21.25 -16.46 -0.95
N PRO A 295 -22.03 -15.75 -0.09
CA PRO A 295 -23.18 -14.97 -0.52
C PRO A 295 -22.83 -14.03 -1.70
N SER A 296 -23.79 -13.76 -2.59
CA SER A 296 -23.55 -12.94 -3.77
C SER A 296 -23.09 -11.53 -3.45
N ASP A 297 -23.48 -10.97 -2.31
CA ASP A 297 -23.04 -9.66 -1.85
C ASP A 297 -21.55 -9.68 -1.45
N SER A 298 -21.13 -10.76 -0.78
CA SER A 298 -19.71 -11.01 -0.46
C SER A 298 -18.87 -11.15 -1.72
N LEU A 299 -19.34 -11.91 -2.72
CA LEU A 299 -18.64 -12.07 -3.99
C LEU A 299 -18.53 -10.74 -4.76
N ARG A 300 -19.58 -9.91 -4.75
CA ARG A 300 -19.53 -8.56 -5.33
C ARG A 300 -18.54 -7.66 -4.60
N PHE A 301 -18.48 -7.75 -3.28
CA PHE A 301 -17.50 -7.02 -2.49
C PHE A 301 -16.08 -7.45 -2.85
N ILE A 302 -15.80 -8.75 -2.83
CA ILE A 302 -14.49 -9.34 -3.20
C ILE A 302 -14.06 -8.87 -4.60
N ASP A 303 -14.99 -8.91 -5.57
CA ASP A 303 -14.74 -8.43 -6.93
C ASP A 303 -14.37 -6.94 -6.92
N ALA A 304 -15.17 -6.11 -6.25
CA ALA A 304 -14.98 -4.66 -6.22
C ALA A 304 -13.65 -4.20 -5.60
N ILE A 305 -13.06 -5.00 -4.71
CA ILE A 305 -11.77 -4.69 -4.07
C ILE A 305 -10.57 -5.38 -4.75
N SER A 306 -10.77 -6.08 -5.88
CA SER A 306 -9.75 -6.83 -6.61
C SER A 306 -9.18 -6.03 -7.78
N PRO A 307 -8.09 -5.27 -7.64
CA PRO A 307 -7.60 -4.35 -8.68
C PRO A 307 -7.18 -5.05 -9.98
N GLY A 308 -6.74 -6.30 -9.91
CA GLY A 308 -6.40 -7.09 -11.10
C GLY A 308 -7.58 -7.35 -12.03
N ARG A 309 -8.82 -7.20 -11.55
CA ARG A 309 -10.06 -7.35 -12.32
C ARG A 309 -10.59 -6.03 -12.91
N HIS A 310 -10.02 -4.89 -12.52
CA HIS A 310 -10.54 -3.56 -12.85
C HIS A 310 -9.47 -2.64 -13.47
N VAL A 311 -8.80 -3.14 -14.52
CA VAL A 311 -7.70 -2.42 -15.18
C VAL A 311 -8.19 -1.41 -16.21
N GLU A 312 -9.39 -1.61 -16.79
CA GLU A 312 -9.89 -0.84 -17.95
C GLU A 312 -10.08 0.66 -17.68
N GLY A 313 -10.35 1.04 -16.42
CA GLY A 313 -10.52 2.44 -16.01
C GLY A 313 -9.22 3.19 -15.80
N LEU A 314 -8.09 2.47 -15.72
CA LEU A 314 -6.80 3.04 -15.36
C LEU A 314 -6.09 3.62 -16.60
N SER A 315 -5.55 4.84 -16.47
CA SER A 315 -4.75 5.50 -17.50
C SER A 315 -3.37 5.94 -16.99
N ALA A 316 -3.13 5.80 -15.72
CA ALA A 316 -1.88 6.17 -15.05
C ALA A 316 -0.77 5.15 -15.32
N ASP A 317 0.48 5.60 -15.29
CA ASP A 317 1.64 4.74 -15.26
C ASP A 317 1.70 3.94 -13.95
N VAL A 318 1.90 2.63 -14.04
CA VAL A 318 1.85 1.71 -12.89
C VAL A 318 3.26 1.28 -12.49
N TYR A 319 3.56 1.46 -11.21
CA TYR A 319 4.77 0.99 -10.54
C TYR A 319 4.38 0.00 -9.45
N LEU A 320 5.07 -1.11 -9.35
CA LEU A 320 4.78 -2.16 -8.39
C LEU A 320 6.02 -2.51 -7.58
N MET A 321 5.87 -2.66 -6.28
CA MET A 321 6.92 -3.07 -5.35
C MET A 321 6.42 -4.22 -4.49
N HIS A 322 7.27 -5.23 -4.25
CA HIS A 322 6.93 -6.30 -3.32
C HIS A 322 8.15 -6.91 -2.62
N GLU A 323 8.00 -7.22 -1.35
CA GLU A 323 8.96 -8.00 -0.58
C GLU A 323 8.74 -9.50 -0.85
N THR A 324 9.77 -10.22 -1.32
CA THR A 324 9.59 -11.62 -1.71
C THR A 324 9.43 -12.60 -0.53
N ALA A 325 9.77 -12.16 0.68
CA ALA A 325 9.54 -12.90 1.92
C ALA A 325 8.31 -12.41 2.70
N ASP A 326 7.38 -11.73 2.03
CA ASP A 326 6.20 -11.13 2.64
C ASP A 326 5.27 -12.19 3.25
N HIS A 327 4.95 -12.00 4.53
CA HIS A 327 4.02 -12.82 5.31
C HIS A 327 2.65 -12.15 5.53
N HIS A 328 2.43 -10.92 5.01
CA HIS A 328 1.13 -10.26 5.03
C HIS A 328 0.35 -10.48 3.74
N VAL A 329 1.02 -10.34 2.59
CA VAL A 329 0.46 -10.56 1.26
C VAL A 329 1.47 -11.39 0.46
N PRO A 330 1.09 -12.55 -0.12
CA PRO A 330 2.01 -13.33 -0.95
C PRO A 330 2.52 -12.51 -2.14
N PHE A 331 3.82 -12.51 -2.38
CA PHE A 331 4.43 -11.70 -3.44
C PHE A 331 3.96 -12.07 -4.85
N VAL A 332 3.41 -13.26 -5.04
CA VAL A 332 2.81 -13.70 -6.31
C VAL A 332 1.64 -12.81 -6.73
N GLU A 333 0.96 -12.17 -5.79
CA GLU A 333 -0.09 -11.20 -6.05
C GLU A 333 0.44 -9.99 -6.85
N SER A 334 1.64 -9.49 -6.53
CA SER A 334 2.23 -8.40 -7.33
C SER A 334 2.69 -8.84 -8.72
N ARG A 335 3.01 -10.12 -8.90
CA ARG A 335 3.30 -10.68 -10.23
C ARG A 335 2.06 -10.75 -11.10
N GLU A 336 0.92 -11.09 -10.51
CA GLU A 336 -0.36 -11.04 -11.19
C GLU A 336 -0.72 -9.60 -11.57
N LEU A 337 -0.59 -8.65 -10.63
CA LEU A 337 -0.74 -7.22 -10.95
C LEU A 337 0.19 -6.80 -12.10
N ALA A 338 1.46 -7.20 -12.06
CA ALA A 338 2.40 -6.87 -13.12
C ALA A 338 1.94 -7.44 -14.47
N SER A 339 1.50 -8.69 -14.50
CA SER A 339 1.01 -9.35 -15.71
C SER A 339 -0.18 -8.61 -16.33
N VAL A 340 -1.21 -8.29 -15.54
CA VAL A 340 -2.42 -7.62 -16.07
C VAL A 340 -2.14 -6.19 -16.51
N HIS A 341 -1.28 -5.44 -15.80
CA HIS A 341 -0.93 -4.07 -16.19
C HIS A 341 0.06 -4.02 -17.37
N GLU A 342 0.95 -5.01 -17.51
CA GLU A 342 1.79 -5.16 -18.70
C GLU A 342 0.95 -5.43 -19.96
N GLN A 343 -0.04 -6.32 -19.87
CA GLN A 343 -0.99 -6.59 -20.95
C GLN A 343 -1.81 -5.36 -21.36
N ALA A 344 -2.12 -4.49 -20.38
CA ALA A 344 -2.78 -3.21 -20.62
C ALA A 344 -1.83 -2.10 -21.14
N GLY A 345 -0.51 -2.33 -21.15
CA GLY A 345 0.48 -1.33 -21.57
C GLY A 345 0.74 -0.23 -20.54
N LEU A 346 0.36 -0.44 -19.29
CA LEU A 346 0.42 0.54 -18.19
C LEU A 346 1.63 0.32 -17.26
N LEU A 347 2.17 -0.90 -17.20
CA LEU A 347 3.28 -1.22 -16.29
C LEU A 347 4.56 -0.49 -16.71
N ARG A 348 5.18 0.25 -15.79
CA ARG A 348 6.47 0.91 -15.97
C ARG A 348 7.59 0.15 -15.28
N GLU A 349 7.37 -0.29 -14.05
CA GLU A 349 8.37 -1.00 -13.27
C GLU A 349 7.69 -1.98 -12.30
N HIS A 350 8.27 -3.17 -12.17
CA HIS A 350 7.93 -4.13 -11.12
C HIS A 350 9.21 -4.54 -10.39
N THR A 351 9.34 -4.13 -9.13
CA THR A 351 10.53 -4.37 -8.32
C THR A 351 10.25 -5.35 -7.18
N GLU A 352 10.92 -6.49 -7.21
CA GLU A 352 10.96 -7.46 -6.10
C GLU A 352 12.28 -7.34 -5.35
N PHE A 353 12.21 -7.34 -4.00
CA PHE A 353 13.40 -7.24 -3.15
C PHE A 353 13.23 -8.00 -1.82
N ARG A 354 14.30 -7.95 -0.99
CA ARG A 354 14.36 -8.52 0.36
C ARG A 354 14.99 -7.50 1.30
N LEU A 355 14.19 -6.53 1.75
CA LEU A 355 14.62 -5.43 2.62
C LEU A 355 13.66 -5.13 3.75
N PHE A 356 12.45 -5.66 3.68
CA PHE A 356 11.36 -5.25 4.54
C PHE A 356 10.69 -6.48 5.18
N ASP A 357 10.12 -6.27 6.37
CA ASP A 357 9.02 -7.10 6.83
C ASP A 357 7.73 -6.48 6.26
N HIS A 358 7.23 -7.04 5.16
CA HIS A 358 6.15 -6.51 4.33
C HIS A 358 6.50 -5.11 3.77
N VAL A 359 6.03 -4.03 4.39
CA VAL A 359 6.28 -2.63 3.98
C VAL A 359 7.10 -1.84 5.00
N GLN A 360 7.56 -2.48 6.09
CA GLN A 360 8.36 -1.87 7.14
C GLN A 360 9.83 -2.29 7.02
N PRO A 361 10.79 -1.36 7.20
CA PRO A 361 12.21 -1.70 7.19
C PRO A 361 12.53 -2.73 8.28
N ASP A 362 13.27 -3.78 7.90
CA ASP A 362 13.79 -4.79 8.80
C ASP A 362 15.19 -4.38 9.35
N ASP A 363 15.73 -5.15 10.29
CA ASP A 363 17.11 -4.95 10.76
C ASP A 363 18.11 -5.31 9.65
N LEU A 364 18.72 -4.29 9.01
CA LEU A 364 19.51 -4.43 7.80
C LEU A 364 21.02 -4.53 8.08
N ASP A 365 21.64 -5.61 7.64
CA ASP A 365 23.07 -5.56 7.30
C ASP A 365 23.23 -4.81 5.95
N LEU A 366 23.64 -3.55 6.02
CA LEU A 366 23.74 -2.66 4.86
C LEU A 366 24.69 -3.17 3.77
N ILE A 367 25.69 -4.00 4.11
CA ILE A 367 26.63 -4.57 3.12
C ILE A 367 25.94 -5.71 2.39
N ALA A 368 25.30 -6.62 3.10
CA ALA A 368 24.57 -7.73 2.50
C ALA A 368 23.33 -7.24 1.71
N ALA A 369 22.69 -6.19 2.17
CA ALA A 369 21.51 -5.59 1.54
C ALA A 369 21.83 -4.67 0.34
N ALA A 370 23.10 -4.36 0.05
CA ALA A 370 23.46 -3.38 -0.97
C ALA A 370 22.81 -3.61 -2.36
N PRO A 371 22.71 -4.83 -2.91
CA PRO A 371 22.02 -5.04 -4.19
C PRO A 371 20.53 -4.68 -4.12
N GLU A 372 19.88 -5.01 -3.02
CA GLU A 372 18.46 -4.74 -2.81
C GLU A 372 18.20 -3.24 -2.58
N LEU A 373 19.13 -2.56 -1.86
CA LEU A 373 19.10 -1.11 -1.70
C LEU A 373 19.21 -0.37 -3.04
N VAL A 374 20.00 -0.90 -3.99
CA VAL A 374 20.09 -0.33 -5.34
C VAL A 374 18.76 -0.46 -6.07
N LYS A 375 18.06 -1.60 -5.98
CA LYS A 375 16.74 -1.78 -6.58
C LYS A 375 15.74 -0.76 -6.01
N LEU A 376 15.68 -0.63 -4.67
CA LEU A 376 14.83 0.35 -4.00
C LEU A 376 15.16 1.77 -4.44
N LEU A 377 16.45 2.13 -4.48
CA LEU A 377 16.89 3.46 -4.90
C LEU A 377 16.45 3.78 -6.33
N LEU A 378 16.61 2.84 -7.25
CA LEU A 378 16.23 3.03 -8.65
C LEU A 378 14.72 3.18 -8.81
N HIS A 379 13.94 2.37 -8.09
CA HIS A 379 12.49 2.45 -8.11
C HIS A 379 11.98 3.80 -7.54
N VAL A 380 12.42 4.16 -6.32
CA VAL A 380 12.04 5.44 -5.68
C VAL A 380 12.50 6.64 -6.52
N ARG A 381 13.65 6.54 -7.21
CA ARG A 381 14.10 7.58 -8.11
C ARG A 381 13.09 7.82 -9.24
N GLN A 382 12.54 6.77 -9.86
CA GLN A 382 11.53 6.92 -10.90
C GLN A 382 10.28 7.64 -10.37
N LEU A 383 9.78 7.28 -9.18
CA LEU A 383 8.65 7.97 -8.57
C LEU A 383 8.93 9.46 -8.27
N LEU A 384 10.16 9.79 -7.88
CA LEU A 384 10.56 11.18 -7.69
C LEU A 384 10.73 11.94 -9.02
N GLU A 385 11.16 11.28 -10.10
CA GLU A 385 11.20 11.85 -11.44
C GLU A 385 9.81 12.25 -11.94
N GLU A 386 8.79 11.45 -11.65
CA GLU A 386 7.37 11.77 -11.94
C GLU A 386 6.82 12.93 -11.09
N SER A 387 7.41 13.19 -9.92
CA SER A 387 6.88 14.13 -8.93
C SER A 387 7.62 15.46 -8.87
N LEU A 388 8.88 15.55 -9.36
CA LEU A 388 9.75 16.73 -9.23
C LEU A 388 9.95 17.47 -10.55
#